data_d51016a903e468152710cfe825de4428
#
_entry.id   d51016a903e468152710cfe825de4428
#
_cell.length_a   1.000
_cell.length_b   1.000
_cell.length_c   1.000
_cell.angle_alpha   90.00
_cell.angle_beta   90.00
_cell.angle_gamma   90.00
#
_symmetry.space_group_name_H-M   'P 1'
#
loop_
_entity.id
_entity.type
_entity.pdbx_description
1 polymer ?
#
loop_
_entity_poly.entity_id
_entity_poly.type
_entity_poly.pdbx_seq_one_letter_code
_entity_poly.pdbx_strand_id
1 'polypeptide(L)'
;TVLPGSRIGEIKRMCPIFNKVLNNIEKLYPDSQFILPVASSVEKDVINAVKSWNIKPLLLLNEGKDLKEIEHDKFITYSISSAALATSGTVSLELAAKKCPMIVAYKANWITTKMVKKLAKIDTANLINIITDTKVIPEHLFESCTVENITESLRSLLNNDNNQIKAMEETMNRLGADHKDIHLLAANSVLNNI
;
A
#
# COMPACT_ATOMS: atom_id res chain seq x y z
N THR A 1 5.29 -0.54 7.73
CA THR A 1 5.72 0.05 6.44
C THR A 1 4.79 1.15 6.00
N VAL A 2 5.32 2.22 5.39
CA VAL A 2 4.55 3.39 4.93
C VAL A 2 4.82 3.64 3.45
N LEU A 3 3.75 3.66 2.65
CA LEU A 3 3.81 3.71 1.18
C LEU A 3 2.92 4.84 0.64
N PRO A 4 3.40 6.10 0.63
CA PRO A 4 2.58 7.27 0.31
C PRO A 4 2.29 7.44 -1.18
N GLY A 5 2.78 6.55 -2.02
CA GLY A 5 2.57 6.54 -3.46
C GLY A 5 3.84 6.70 -4.27
N SER A 6 3.69 6.63 -5.59
CA SER A 6 4.79 6.72 -6.57
C SER A 6 4.66 7.92 -7.51
N ARG A 7 3.68 8.79 -7.30
CA ARG A 7 3.44 10.00 -8.10
C ARG A 7 3.47 11.24 -7.22
N ILE A 8 4.01 12.33 -7.75
CA ILE A 8 4.14 13.63 -7.04
C ILE A 8 2.80 14.07 -6.44
N GLY A 9 1.70 13.90 -7.18
CA GLY A 9 0.36 14.27 -6.71
C GLY A 9 -0.12 13.41 -5.53
N GLU A 10 0.30 12.15 -5.44
CA GLU A 10 0.02 11.26 -4.30
C GLU A 10 0.84 11.72 -3.09
N ILE A 11 2.15 11.91 -3.25
CA ILE A 11 3.04 12.37 -2.18
C ILE A 11 2.51 13.66 -1.55
N LYS A 12 2.16 14.66 -2.36
CA LYS A 12 1.63 15.94 -1.86
C LYS A 12 0.34 15.80 -1.05
N ARG A 13 -0.53 14.84 -1.38
CA ARG A 13 -1.81 14.64 -0.70
C ARG A 13 -1.70 13.67 0.48
N MET A 14 -0.93 12.60 0.35
CA MET A 14 -0.91 11.52 1.34
C MET A 14 0.10 11.76 2.46
N CYS A 15 1.28 12.32 2.17
CA CYS A 15 2.30 12.57 3.19
C CYS A 15 1.81 13.41 4.39
N PRO A 16 1.03 14.51 4.22
CA PRO A 16 0.51 15.25 5.36
C PRO A 16 -0.45 14.44 6.24
N ILE A 17 -1.24 13.56 5.62
CA ILE A 17 -2.18 12.68 6.35
C ILE A 17 -1.38 11.60 7.08
N PHE A 18 -0.48 10.92 6.38
CA PHE A 18 0.33 9.85 6.94
C PHE A 18 1.19 10.33 8.10
N ASN A 19 1.83 11.50 8.01
CA ASN A 19 2.54 12.10 9.13
C ASN A 19 1.69 12.14 10.41
N LYS A 20 0.46 12.65 10.31
CA LYS A 20 -0.45 12.74 11.46
C LYS A 20 -0.87 11.36 11.99
N VAL A 21 -1.12 10.42 11.08
CA VAL A 21 -1.43 9.02 11.46
C VAL A 21 -0.27 8.39 12.20
N LEU A 22 0.96 8.52 11.70
CA LEU A 22 2.14 7.96 12.35
C LEU A 22 2.38 8.56 13.74
N ASN A 23 2.18 9.89 13.89
CA ASN A 23 2.25 10.53 15.21
C ASN A 23 1.23 9.95 16.21
N ASN A 24 0.04 9.56 15.74
CA ASN A 24 -0.96 8.93 16.59
C ASN A 24 -0.58 7.48 16.91
N ILE A 25 -0.06 6.74 15.95
CA ILE A 25 0.40 5.35 16.16
C ILE A 25 1.60 5.30 17.12
N GLU A 26 2.58 6.20 16.97
CA GLU A 26 3.71 6.27 17.89
C GLU A 26 3.28 6.51 19.35
N LYS A 27 2.27 7.36 19.58
CA LYS A 27 1.72 7.57 20.93
C LYS A 27 1.08 6.32 21.52
N LEU A 28 0.46 5.48 20.68
CA LEU A 28 -0.16 4.22 21.10
C LEU A 28 0.87 3.09 21.24
N TYR A 29 1.90 3.13 20.42
CA TYR A 29 2.96 2.13 20.34
C TYR A 29 4.33 2.83 20.29
N PRO A 30 4.89 3.27 21.41
CA PRO A 30 6.11 4.10 21.46
C PRO A 30 7.36 3.44 20.87
N ASP A 31 7.41 2.11 20.85
CA ASP A 31 8.53 1.34 20.28
C ASP A 31 8.39 1.08 18.78
N SER A 32 7.39 1.65 18.12
CA SER A 32 7.15 1.47 16.69
C SER A 32 8.27 2.09 15.87
N GLN A 33 8.73 1.33 14.87
CA GLN A 33 9.63 1.82 13.84
C GLN A 33 8.87 1.92 12.51
N PHE A 34 9.11 3.00 11.79
CA PHE A 34 8.46 3.26 10.51
C PHE A 34 9.49 3.19 9.40
N ILE A 35 9.24 2.34 8.40
CA ILE A 35 10.09 2.18 7.22
C ILE A 35 9.30 2.68 6.00
N LEU A 36 9.94 3.47 5.17
CA LEU A 36 9.33 4.06 3.99
C LEU A 36 10.18 3.74 2.76
N PRO A 37 9.85 2.65 2.04
CA PRO A 37 10.43 2.38 0.73
C PRO A 37 10.03 3.48 -0.25
N VAL A 38 11.01 4.11 -0.88
CA VAL A 38 10.80 5.28 -1.74
C VAL A 38 10.90 4.89 -3.20
N ALA A 39 9.87 5.22 -3.98
CA ALA A 39 9.94 5.05 -5.43
C ALA A 39 10.91 6.08 -6.04
N SER A 40 11.80 5.65 -6.93
CA SER A 40 12.84 6.51 -7.52
C SER A 40 12.28 7.77 -8.19
N SER A 41 11.08 7.66 -8.79
CA SER A 41 10.39 8.76 -9.48
C SER A 41 9.98 9.93 -8.58
N VAL A 42 9.89 9.72 -7.26
CA VAL A 42 9.41 10.72 -6.28
C VAL A 42 10.36 10.89 -5.09
N GLU A 43 11.58 10.40 -5.19
CA GLU A 43 12.54 10.36 -4.09
C GLU A 43 12.77 11.76 -3.48
N LYS A 44 13.05 12.75 -4.30
CA LYS A 44 13.24 14.14 -3.84
C LYS A 44 12.01 14.71 -3.16
N ASP A 45 10.82 14.42 -3.68
CA ASP A 45 9.56 14.90 -3.11
C ASP A 45 9.28 14.27 -1.75
N VAL A 46 9.55 12.96 -1.60
CA VAL A 46 9.40 12.23 -0.33
C VAL A 46 10.40 12.76 0.70
N ILE A 47 11.69 12.86 0.36
CA ILE A 47 12.70 13.40 1.25
C ILE A 47 12.30 14.79 1.76
N ASN A 48 11.82 15.67 0.86
CA ASN A 48 11.38 17.00 1.25
C ASN A 48 10.13 16.98 2.13
N ALA A 49 9.16 16.14 1.83
CA ALA A 49 7.95 15.99 2.65
C ALA A 49 8.27 15.53 4.07
N VAL A 50 9.13 14.52 4.21
CA VAL A 50 9.50 13.91 5.49
C VAL A 50 10.37 14.83 6.37
N LYS A 51 11.08 15.81 5.80
CA LYS A 51 11.86 16.79 6.59
C LYS A 51 11.03 17.48 7.67
N SER A 52 9.77 17.76 7.40
CA SER A 52 8.85 18.44 8.32
C SER A 52 8.14 17.49 9.30
N TRP A 53 8.33 16.17 9.18
CA TRP A 53 7.67 15.21 10.06
C TRP A 53 8.36 15.18 11.44
N ASN A 54 7.57 15.06 12.50
CA ASN A 54 8.09 14.87 13.86
C ASN A 54 8.77 13.50 13.97
N ILE A 55 8.09 12.47 13.48
CA ILE A 55 8.66 11.12 13.35
C ILE A 55 9.55 11.07 12.11
N LYS A 56 10.72 10.46 12.27
CA LYS A 56 11.65 10.26 11.16
C LYS A 56 11.64 8.79 10.74
N PRO A 57 10.85 8.42 9.71
CA PRO A 57 10.89 7.07 9.21
C PRO A 57 12.26 6.76 8.58
N LEU A 58 12.67 5.51 8.64
CA LEU A 58 13.80 5.02 7.86
C LEU A 58 13.41 5.04 6.37
N LEU A 59 14.08 5.89 5.60
CA LEU A 59 13.87 5.96 4.15
C LEU A 59 14.75 4.91 3.47
N LEU A 60 14.13 4.01 2.71
CA LEU A 60 14.87 3.13 1.82
C LEU A 60 14.97 3.80 0.45
N LEU A 61 16.12 4.43 0.21
CA LEU A 61 16.45 5.11 -1.03
C LEU A 61 17.08 4.14 -2.03
N ASN A 62 17.00 4.48 -3.31
CA ASN A 62 17.41 3.62 -4.40
C ASN A 62 18.81 4.00 -4.97
N GLU A 63 19.42 5.06 -4.45
CA GLU A 63 20.72 5.56 -4.95
C GLU A 63 21.80 4.48 -4.84
N GLY A 64 22.49 4.23 -5.95
CA GLY A 64 23.57 3.24 -6.04
C GLY A 64 23.14 1.77 -6.09
N LYS A 65 21.85 1.48 -6.13
CA LYS A 65 21.29 0.12 -6.14
C LYS A 65 20.80 -0.29 -7.53
N ASP A 66 20.97 -1.55 -7.87
CA ASP A 66 20.30 -2.13 -9.03
C ASP A 66 18.83 -2.48 -8.74
N LEU A 67 18.06 -2.84 -9.79
CA LEU A 67 16.64 -3.14 -9.64
C LEU A 67 16.38 -4.35 -8.72
N LYS A 68 17.27 -5.34 -8.71
CA LYS A 68 17.10 -6.56 -7.88
C LYS A 68 17.33 -6.23 -6.40
N GLU A 69 18.30 -5.38 -6.11
CA GLU A 69 18.58 -4.91 -4.75
C GLU A 69 17.40 -4.08 -4.22
N ILE A 70 16.85 -3.19 -5.04
CA ILE A 70 15.68 -2.37 -4.68
C ILE A 70 14.46 -3.26 -4.39
N GLU A 71 14.18 -4.23 -5.25
CA GLU A 71 13.07 -5.16 -5.03
C GLU A 71 13.29 -6.05 -3.80
N HIS A 72 14.51 -6.50 -3.59
CA HIS A 72 14.89 -7.31 -2.44
C HIS A 72 14.66 -6.56 -1.13
N ASP A 73 15.16 -5.32 -1.02
CA ASP A 73 14.99 -4.48 0.16
C ASP A 73 13.51 -4.18 0.46
N LYS A 74 12.73 -3.90 -0.58
CA LYS A 74 11.27 -3.75 -0.46
C LYS A 74 10.63 -5.02 0.11
N PHE A 75 10.95 -6.17 -0.45
CA PHE A 75 10.35 -7.43 -0.06
C PHE A 75 10.74 -7.87 1.34
N ILE A 76 11.99 -7.63 1.76
CA ILE A 76 12.39 -7.81 3.16
C ILE A 76 11.54 -6.92 4.05
N THR A 77 11.44 -5.62 3.71
CA THR A 77 10.66 -4.65 4.48
C THR A 77 9.22 -5.10 4.65
N TYR A 78 8.56 -5.56 3.58
CA TYR A 78 7.19 -6.05 3.67
C TYR A 78 7.07 -7.31 4.55
N SER A 79 8.05 -8.23 4.45
CA SER A 79 8.04 -9.48 5.21
C SER A 79 8.20 -9.29 6.72
N ILE A 80 8.93 -8.25 7.15
CA ILE A 80 9.18 -7.98 8.58
C ILE A 80 8.17 -6.99 9.19
N SER A 81 7.32 -6.37 8.36
CA SER A 81 6.38 -5.35 8.83
C SER A 81 5.16 -5.97 9.49
N SER A 82 4.85 -5.51 10.70
CA SER A 82 3.61 -5.87 11.40
C SER A 82 2.36 -5.37 10.69
N ALA A 83 2.47 -4.22 9.99
CA ALA A 83 1.41 -3.67 9.15
C ALA A 83 1.97 -2.69 8.10
N ALA A 84 1.20 -2.47 7.03
CA ALA A 84 1.49 -1.45 6.03
C ALA A 84 0.35 -0.43 5.95
N LEU A 85 0.71 0.85 5.86
CA LEU A 85 -0.16 1.94 5.45
C LEU A 85 0.18 2.31 4.02
N ALA A 86 -0.66 1.94 3.07
CA ALA A 86 -0.38 2.06 1.65
C ALA A 86 -1.38 2.97 0.92
N THR A 87 -0.89 3.68 -0.08
CA THR A 87 -1.76 4.33 -1.07
C THR A 87 -2.29 3.28 -2.04
N SER A 88 -3.57 3.41 -2.45
CA SER A 88 -4.22 2.45 -3.36
C SER A 88 -3.42 2.29 -4.66
N GLY A 89 -3.22 1.04 -5.07
CA GLY A 89 -2.51 0.68 -6.30
C GLY A 89 -2.05 -0.78 -6.29
N THR A 90 -1.18 -1.11 -7.24
CA THR A 90 -0.61 -2.47 -7.40
C THR A 90 0.26 -2.91 -6.23
N VAL A 91 0.75 -1.96 -5.41
CA VAL A 91 1.55 -2.26 -4.22
C VAL A 91 0.84 -3.19 -3.23
N SER A 92 -0.50 -3.21 -3.24
CA SER A 92 -1.28 -4.15 -2.42
C SER A 92 -1.01 -5.61 -2.78
N LEU A 93 -0.72 -5.92 -4.05
CA LEU A 93 -0.33 -7.28 -4.47
C LEU A 93 1.10 -7.63 -4.02
N GLU A 94 2.01 -6.67 -4.02
CA GLU A 94 3.37 -6.86 -3.50
C GLU A 94 3.34 -7.16 -1.99
N LEU A 95 2.51 -6.43 -1.24
CA LEU A 95 2.28 -6.67 0.18
C LEU A 95 1.61 -8.03 0.42
N ALA A 96 0.62 -8.41 -0.39
CA ALA A 96 -0.05 -9.70 -0.32
C ALA A 96 0.92 -10.86 -0.56
N ALA A 97 1.82 -10.74 -1.54
CA ALA A 97 2.85 -11.73 -1.82
C ALA A 97 3.80 -11.98 -0.63
N LYS A 98 3.93 -11.00 0.28
CA LYS A 98 4.72 -11.09 1.51
C LYS A 98 3.86 -11.25 2.77
N LYS A 99 2.56 -11.47 2.61
CA LYS A 99 1.59 -11.62 3.70
C LYS A 99 1.65 -10.46 4.71
N CYS A 100 1.97 -9.25 4.22
CA CYS A 100 2.04 -8.06 5.04
C CYS A 100 0.63 -7.48 5.21
N PRO A 101 0.07 -7.46 6.43
CA PRO A 101 -1.23 -6.87 6.68
C PRO A 101 -1.25 -5.39 6.31
N MET A 102 -2.37 -4.90 5.78
CA MET A 102 -2.38 -3.53 5.26
C MET A 102 -3.69 -2.78 5.49
N ILE A 103 -3.57 -1.48 5.50
CA ILE A 103 -4.65 -0.51 5.32
C ILE A 103 -4.37 0.27 4.05
N VAL A 104 -5.39 0.45 3.23
CA VAL A 104 -5.29 1.24 2.00
C VAL A 104 -5.97 2.59 2.19
N ALA A 105 -5.28 3.66 1.84
CA ALA A 105 -5.80 5.03 1.93
C ALA A 105 -5.53 5.80 0.64
N TYR A 106 -6.53 6.54 0.16
CA TYR A 106 -6.37 7.35 -1.04
C TYR A 106 -7.23 8.61 -1.01
N LYS A 107 -6.59 9.75 -1.19
CA LYS A 107 -7.25 11.04 -1.33
C LYS A 107 -7.07 11.57 -2.76
N ALA A 108 -8.13 11.54 -3.56
CA ALA A 108 -8.11 12.10 -4.90
C ALA A 108 -8.34 13.62 -4.90
N ASN A 109 -8.08 14.26 -6.03
CA ASN A 109 -8.57 15.60 -6.29
C ASN A 109 -10.12 15.58 -6.31
N TRP A 110 -10.78 16.65 -5.85
CA TRP A 110 -12.23 16.74 -5.77
C TRP A 110 -12.96 16.52 -7.11
N ILE A 111 -12.35 16.93 -8.22
CA ILE A 111 -12.88 16.70 -9.57
C ILE A 111 -12.89 15.21 -9.89
N THR A 112 -11.77 14.53 -9.66
CA THR A 112 -11.65 13.08 -9.85
C THR A 112 -12.63 12.32 -8.97
N THR A 113 -12.78 12.73 -7.72
CA THR A 113 -13.74 12.13 -6.78
C THR A 113 -15.18 12.20 -7.29
N LYS A 114 -15.62 13.36 -7.81
CA LYS A 114 -16.95 13.51 -8.40
C LYS A 114 -17.16 12.65 -9.64
N MET A 115 -16.15 12.57 -10.51
CA MET A 115 -16.21 11.76 -11.72
C MET A 115 -16.26 10.26 -11.38
N VAL A 116 -15.39 9.80 -10.50
CA VAL A 116 -15.33 8.39 -10.08
C VAL A 116 -16.64 7.97 -9.42
N LYS A 117 -17.17 8.74 -8.47
CA LYS A 117 -18.46 8.45 -7.81
C LYS A 117 -19.64 8.38 -8.77
N LYS A 118 -19.60 9.15 -9.87
CA LYS A 118 -20.66 9.15 -10.87
C LYS A 118 -20.55 7.98 -11.86
N LEU A 119 -19.35 7.50 -12.12
CA LEU A 119 -19.05 6.49 -13.14
C LEU A 119 -18.80 5.10 -12.57
N ALA A 120 -18.23 5.00 -11.38
CA ALA A 120 -17.86 3.73 -10.78
C ALA A 120 -18.97 3.22 -9.84
N LYS A 121 -19.58 2.10 -10.20
CA LYS A 121 -20.44 1.32 -9.31
C LYS A 121 -19.63 0.40 -8.37
N ILE A 122 -18.34 0.68 -8.19
CA ILE A 122 -17.41 -0.21 -7.48
C ILE A 122 -17.21 0.33 -6.06
N ASP A 123 -17.56 -0.46 -5.08
CA ASP A 123 -17.45 -0.14 -3.65
C ASP A 123 -16.02 -0.30 -3.09
N THR A 124 -15.11 -0.88 -3.86
CA THR A 124 -13.72 -1.15 -3.46
C THR A 124 -12.77 -0.86 -4.61
N ALA A 125 -11.57 -0.35 -4.31
CA ALA A 125 -10.49 -0.13 -5.27
C ALA A 125 -9.29 -1.04 -5.02
N ASN A 126 -9.33 -1.85 -3.94
CA ASN A 126 -8.26 -2.78 -3.61
C ASN A 126 -8.42 -4.09 -4.38
N LEU A 127 -7.36 -4.49 -5.08
CA LEU A 127 -7.37 -5.69 -5.92
C LEU A 127 -7.65 -6.98 -5.14
N ILE A 128 -7.20 -7.08 -3.90
CA ILE A 128 -7.45 -8.25 -3.05
C ILE A 128 -8.95 -8.36 -2.78
N ASN A 129 -9.58 -7.27 -2.34
CA ASN A 129 -11.03 -7.23 -2.09
C ASN A 129 -11.84 -7.57 -3.35
N ILE A 130 -11.42 -7.04 -4.51
CA ILE A 130 -12.08 -7.32 -5.81
C ILE A 130 -11.95 -8.80 -6.19
N ILE A 131 -10.73 -9.36 -6.10
CA ILE A 131 -10.44 -10.74 -6.54
C ILE A 131 -11.14 -11.76 -5.64
N THR A 132 -11.21 -11.49 -4.34
CA THR A 132 -11.79 -12.41 -3.35
C THR A 132 -13.26 -12.13 -3.06
N ASP A 133 -13.84 -11.08 -3.66
CA ASP A 133 -15.19 -10.59 -3.37
C ASP A 133 -15.43 -10.37 -1.88
N THR A 134 -14.49 -9.68 -1.24
CA THR A 134 -14.50 -9.39 0.21
C THR A 134 -14.25 -7.92 0.50
N LYS A 135 -14.31 -7.55 1.78
CA LYS A 135 -13.89 -6.23 2.29
C LYS A 135 -12.89 -6.39 3.44
N VAL A 136 -12.05 -7.42 3.38
CA VAL A 136 -11.09 -7.73 4.46
C VAL A 136 -9.94 -6.73 4.55
N ILE A 137 -9.57 -6.09 3.43
CA ILE A 137 -8.60 -5.01 3.43
C ILE A 137 -9.36 -3.71 3.69
N PRO A 138 -9.13 -3.03 4.82
CA PRO A 138 -9.77 -1.73 5.09
C PRO A 138 -9.31 -0.69 4.08
N GLU A 139 -10.26 0.04 3.52
CA GLU A 139 -10.02 1.09 2.55
C GLU A 139 -10.59 2.42 3.03
N HIS A 140 -9.75 3.43 3.07
CA HIS A 140 -10.14 4.79 3.35
C HIS A 140 -9.97 5.65 2.10
N LEU A 141 -11.03 5.70 1.30
CA LEU A 141 -11.02 6.38 0.00
C LEU A 141 -11.75 7.73 0.09
N PHE A 142 -11.22 8.74 -0.60
CA PHE A 142 -11.84 10.04 -0.77
C PHE A 142 -12.17 10.74 0.56
N GLU A 143 -13.47 10.86 0.91
CA GLU A 143 -13.92 11.52 2.13
C GLU A 143 -13.63 10.72 3.40
N SER A 144 -13.60 9.38 3.29
CA SER A 144 -13.24 8.51 4.41
C SER A 144 -11.73 8.50 4.70
N CYS A 145 -10.90 9.06 3.80
CA CYS A 145 -9.47 9.20 3.98
C CYS A 145 -9.15 10.31 5.00
N THR A 146 -9.44 10.03 6.26
CA THR A 146 -9.17 10.93 7.40
C THR A 146 -8.13 10.32 8.32
N VAL A 147 -7.45 11.17 9.10
CA VAL A 147 -6.44 10.72 10.07
C VAL A 147 -7.06 9.77 11.10
N GLU A 148 -8.24 10.11 11.58
CA GLU A 148 -8.99 9.39 12.61
C GLU A 148 -9.33 7.97 12.14
N ASN A 149 -9.97 7.85 10.97
CA ASN A 149 -10.38 6.57 10.40
C ASN A 149 -9.18 5.65 10.14
N ILE A 150 -8.09 6.19 9.56
CA ILE A 150 -6.89 5.43 9.26
C ILE A 150 -6.20 4.98 10.55
N THR A 151 -6.09 5.88 11.56
CA THR A 151 -5.48 5.55 12.84
C THR A 151 -6.24 4.42 13.54
N GLU A 152 -7.57 4.50 13.57
CA GLU A 152 -8.40 3.48 14.21
C GLU A 152 -8.29 2.13 13.50
N SER A 153 -8.30 2.13 12.18
CA SER A 153 -8.12 0.88 11.42
C SER A 153 -6.73 0.27 11.63
N LEU A 154 -5.66 1.08 11.68
CA LEU A 154 -4.32 0.59 11.99
C LEU A 154 -4.25 0.03 13.43
N ARG A 155 -4.86 0.71 14.39
CA ARG A 155 -4.95 0.23 15.78
C ARG A 155 -5.66 -1.12 15.84
N SER A 156 -6.79 -1.25 15.17
CA SER A 156 -7.52 -2.50 15.09
C SER A 156 -6.70 -3.60 14.43
N LEU A 157 -6.02 -3.29 13.32
CA LEU A 157 -5.18 -4.25 12.59
C LEU A 157 -4.02 -4.77 13.44
N LEU A 158 -3.37 -3.89 14.23
CA LEU A 158 -2.24 -4.25 15.08
C LEU A 158 -2.64 -5.06 16.32
N ASN A 159 -3.90 -4.95 16.76
CA ASN A 159 -4.38 -5.60 17.99
C ASN A 159 -5.13 -6.91 17.75
N ASN A 160 -5.58 -7.17 16.52
CA ASN A 160 -6.42 -8.32 16.21
C ASN A 160 -5.73 -9.33 15.31
N ASP A 161 -6.07 -10.61 15.49
CA ASP A 161 -5.74 -11.66 14.55
C ASP A 161 -6.34 -11.35 13.16
N ASN A 162 -5.52 -11.51 12.16
CA ASN A 162 -5.67 -10.87 10.88
C ASN A 162 -6.29 -11.80 9.84
N ASN A 163 -7.56 -11.60 9.54
CA ASN A 163 -8.27 -12.32 8.47
C ASN A 163 -7.73 -12.00 7.05
N GLN A 164 -6.84 -11.01 6.91
CA GLN A 164 -6.32 -10.60 5.61
C GLN A 164 -5.42 -11.65 4.97
N ILE A 165 -4.66 -12.40 5.78
CA ILE A 165 -3.69 -13.41 5.27
C ILE A 165 -4.36 -14.42 4.35
N LYS A 166 -5.53 -14.94 4.74
CA LYS A 166 -6.27 -15.91 3.93
C LYS A 166 -6.67 -15.33 2.57
N ALA A 167 -7.17 -14.08 2.55
CA ALA A 167 -7.56 -13.42 1.30
C ALA A 167 -6.34 -13.07 0.44
N MET A 168 -5.20 -12.73 1.05
CA MET A 168 -3.94 -12.51 0.34
C MET A 168 -3.46 -13.80 -0.33
N GLU A 169 -3.45 -14.92 0.39
CA GLU A 169 -3.07 -16.23 -0.15
C GLU A 169 -4.00 -16.64 -1.31
N GLU A 170 -5.32 -16.51 -1.12
CA GLU A 170 -6.29 -16.78 -2.17
C GLU A 170 -6.05 -15.91 -3.41
N THR A 171 -5.78 -14.62 -3.21
CA THR A 171 -5.46 -13.69 -4.31
C THR A 171 -4.23 -14.14 -5.06
N MET A 172 -3.14 -14.45 -4.35
CA MET A 172 -1.88 -14.89 -4.98
C MET A 172 -2.04 -16.19 -5.73
N ASN A 173 -2.81 -17.16 -5.18
CA ASN A 173 -3.13 -18.42 -5.86
C ASN A 173 -3.93 -18.19 -7.15
N ARG A 174 -4.98 -17.33 -7.10
CA ARG A 174 -5.77 -16.98 -8.30
C ARG A 174 -4.95 -16.26 -9.37
N LEU A 175 -3.94 -15.49 -8.96
CA LEU A 175 -3.01 -14.82 -9.88
C LEU A 175 -1.89 -15.74 -10.39
N GLY A 176 -1.85 -17.00 -9.94
CA GLY A 176 -0.89 -17.98 -10.40
C GLY A 176 0.52 -17.81 -9.82
N ALA A 177 0.65 -17.23 -8.62
CA ALA A 177 1.96 -16.99 -7.99
C ALA A 177 2.81 -18.25 -7.83
N ASP A 178 2.17 -19.44 -7.75
CA ASP A 178 2.85 -20.74 -7.63
C ASP A 178 3.22 -21.37 -8.98
N HIS A 179 2.82 -20.76 -10.10
CA HIS A 179 3.17 -21.28 -11.43
C HIS A 179 4.60 -20.92 -11.82
N LYS A 180 5.41 -21.93 -12.14
CA LYS A 180 6.83 -21.75 -12.52
C LYS A 180 7.02 -20.92 -13.81
N ASP A 181 6.00 -20.85 -14.67
CA ASP A 181 6.08 -20.23 -15.99
C ASP A 181 4.98 -19.16 -16.22
N ILE A 182 4.83 -18.22 -15.28
CA ILE A 182 3.83 -17.14 -15.37
C ILE A 182 3.97 -16.34 -16.68
N HIS A 183 5.20 -16.10 -17.13
CA HIS A 183 5.46 -15.40 -18.40
C HIS A 183 4.95 -16.18 -19.63
N LEU A 184 5.08 -17.50 -19.59
CA LEU A 184 4.58 -18.36 -20.65
C LEU A 184 3.04 -18.41 -20.65
N LEU A 185 2.42 -18.47 -19.48
CA LEU A 185 0.96 -18.39 -19.35
C LEU A 185 0.40 -17.07 -19.88
N ALA A 186 1.03 -15.94 -19.55
CA ALA A 186 0.64 -14.64 -20.04
C ALA A 186 0.80 -14.55 -21.57
N ALA A 187 1.94 -15.04 -22.12
CA ALA A 187 2.18 -15.07 -23.57
C ALA A 187 1.15 -15.95 -24.30
N ASN A 188 0.87 -17.14 -23.79
CA ASN A 188 -0.12 -18.07 -24.37
C ASN A 188 -1.54 -17.47 -24.32
N SER A 189 -1.90 -16.76 -23.24
CA SER A 189 -3.19 -16.08 -23.14
C SER A 189 -3.36 -15.01 -24.22
N VAL A 190 -2.31 -14.29 -24.57
CA VAL A 190 -2.34 -13.32 -25.69
C VAL A 190 -2.45 -14.04 -27.01
N LEU A 191 -1.62 -15.05 -27.26
CA LEU A 191 -1.59 -15.79 -28.53
C LEU A 191 -2.88 -16.55 -28.83
N ASN A 192 -3.58 -17.03 -27.82
CA ASN A 192 -4.85 -17.75 -27.97
C ASN A 192 -6.05 -16.83 -28.24
N ASN A 193 -5.88 -15.51 -28.13
CA ASN A 193 -6.93 -14.51 -28.37
C ASN A 193 -6.65 -13.63 -29.61
N ILE A 194 -5.69 -14.00 -30.41
CA ILE A 194 -5.41 -13.42 -31.75
C ILE A 194 -5.90 -14.40 -32.82
#